data_04fdbc962fd0e0e4e954db60a9687293
#
_entry.id   04fdbc962fd0e0e4e954db60a9687293
#
_cell.length_a   1.000
_cell.length_b   1.000
_cell.length_c   1.000
_cell.angle_alpha   90.00
_cell.angle_beta   90.00
_cell.angle_gamma   90.00
#
_symmetry.space_group_name_H-M   'P 1'
#
loop_
_entity.id
_entity.type
_entity.pdbx_description
1 polymer ?
#
loop_
_entity_poly.entity_id
_entity_poly.type
_entity_poly.pdbx_seq_one_letter_code
_entity_poly.pdbx_strand_id
1 'polypeptide(L)'
;MGRRTVRWLMRSAVLLAVGSAPDLAAAIDPTPSAELVVLGSGGPRMVGRAASSSAIVLDGKARILVDAGSGAAVRLGEVGLDIEDLDTILLTHLHIDHSGDLPGVAKARGMIHQGPMTFRVFGPAGRGVFPSTTRFVARLFDPDGIYAYQRTFGAEEHFAAMDLSIDLAAPAREILREGDLRISSVATNHGEAPSVAYRIDGPGWSIAFSGDLDPSGLPNLTRLATGVDLLVFNCAVLDPPGSPRELYTRHTAPRQIGEVARAAGARRLVLTHIPPLVDNACREVLASVGAAYAGPVDLAADRMRVPLRAPLRPPVTTRRPP
;
A
#
# COMPACT_ATOMS: atom_id res chain seq x y z
N MET A 1 -24.76 66.21 -66.13
CA MET A 1 -24.26 64.87 -66.49
C MET A 1 -22.77 64.83 -66.18
N GLY A 2 -22.36 64.43 -65.02
CA GLY A 2 -20.97 64.47 -64.51
C GLY A 2 -20.48 63.07 -64.18
N ARG A 3 -19.49 62.63 -64.91
CA ARG A 3 -18.77 61.36 -64.58
C ARG A 3 -17.76 61.62 -63.48
N ARG A 4 -17.90 60.94 -62.35
CA ARG A 4 -16.89 60.91 -61.28
C ARG A 4 -15.98 59.69 -61.44
N THR A 5 -14.71 59.98 -61.73
CA THR A 5 -13.61 59.03 -61.75
C THR A 5 -13.19 58.65 -60.34
N VAL A 6 -13.23 57.37 -60.01
CA VAL A 6 -12.78 56.83 -58.74
C VAL A 6 -11.32 56.37 -58.89
N ARG A 7 -10.42 57.00 -58.14
CA ARG A 7 -8.99 56.59 -58.01
C ARG A 7 -8.88 55.44 -57.05
N TRP A 8 -8.32 54.33 -57.49
CA TRP A 8 -7.90 53.20 -56.64
C TRP A 8 -6.51 53.48 -56.04
N LEU A 9 -6.43 53.53 -54.69
CA LEU A 9 -5.20 53.56 -53.96
C LEU A 9 -4.80 52.09 -53.65
N MET A 10 -3.68 51.63 -54.27
CA MET A 10 -3.05 50.39 -53.92
C MET A 10 -2.40 50.53 -52.52
N ARG A 11 -2.91 49.78 -51.55
CA ARG A 11 -2.22 49.58 -50.28
C ARG A 11 -1.36 48.33 -50.35
N SER A 12 -0.06 48.53 -50.26
CA SER A 12 0.91 47.43 -50.14
C SER A 12 0.72 46.74 -48.79
N ALA A 13 0.33 45.46 -48.81
CA ALA A 13 0.31 44.62 -47.59
C ALA A 13 1.71 44.07 -47.35
N VAL A 14 2.29 44.44 -46.25
CA VAL A 14 3.52 43.81 -45.73
C VAL A 14 3.09 42.54 -45.03
N LEU A 15 3.43 41.36 -45.60
CA LEU A 15 3.29 40.06 -44.93
C LEU A 15 4.41 39.96 -43.87
N LEU A 16 4.04 40.08 -42.60
CA LEU A 16 4.87 39.63 -41.50
C LEU A 16 4.76 38.09 -41.43
N ALA A 17 5.84 37.41 -41.76
CA ALA A 17 5.99 35.99 -41.50
C ALA A 17 6.13 35.76 -39.99
N VAL A 18 5.06 35.31 -39.37
CA VAL A 18 5.09 34.81 -37.98
C VAL A 18 5.73 33.42 -38.03
N GLY A 19 7.01 33.33 -37.72
CA GLY A 19 7.68 32.05 -37.48
C GLY A 19 7.06 31.35 -36.29
N SER A 20 6.37 30.22 -36.55
CA SER A 20 5.92 29.29 -35.53
C SER A 20 7.16 28.69 -34.83
N ALA A 21 7.39 29.09 -33.57
CA ALA A 21 8.29 28.36 -32.69
C ALA A 21 7.75 26.93 -32.53
N PRO A 22 8.60 25.89 -32.55
CA PRO A 22 8.15 24.56 -32.26
C PRO A 22 7.73 24.56 -30.80
N ASP A 23 6.47 24.20 -30.55
CA ASP A 23 5.93 23.86 -29.25
C ASP A 23 6.73 22.64 -28.74
N LEU A 24 7.76 22.89 -27.89
CA LEU A 24 8.34 21.87 -27.05
C LEU A 24 7.34 21.58 -25.93
N ALA A 25 6.19 21.01 -26.27
CA ALA A 25 5.43 20.24 -25.33
C ALA A 25 6.33 19.06 -24.94
N ALA A 26 7.05 19.20 -23.83
CA ALA A 26 7.71 18.07 -23.20
C ALA A 26 6.65 16.97 -23.08
N ALA A 27 6.83 15.89 -23.84
CA ALA A 27 6.02 14.69 -23.69
C ALA A 27 6.14 14.31 -22.20
N ILE A 28 5.09 14.58 -21.43
CA ILE A 28 4.93 14.05 -20.08
C ILE A 28 4.79 12.56 -20.32
N ASP A 29 5.87 11.83 -20.07
CA ASP A 29 5.84 10.37 -20.05
C ASP A 29 4.73 9.97 -19.06
N PRO A 30 3.64 9.33 -19.48
CA PRO A 30 2.53 9.00 -18.58
C PRO A 30 2.92 7.80 -17.75
N THR A 31 3.98 7.96 -16.96
CA THR A 31 4.35 6.92 -16.02
C THR A 31 3.25 6.84 -14.95
N PRO A 32 2.60 5.67 -14.79
CA PRO A 32 1.46 5.51 -13.90
C PRO A 32 1.71 6.09 -12.52
N SER A 33 0.78 6.88 -11.99
CA SER A 33 0.88 7.38 -10.61
C SER A 33 0.74 6.20 -9.66
N ALA A 34 1.56 6.15 -8.62
CA ALA A 34 1.49 5.11 -7.61
C ALA A 34 1.54 5.74 -6.21
N GLU A 35 0.62 5.35 -5.35
CA GLU A 35 0.56 5.81 -3.97
C GLU A 35 0.13 4.71 -3.00
N LEU A 36 0.59 4.81 -1.76
CA LEU A 36 0.05 4.10 -0.61
C LEU A 36 -1.06 4.94 0.01
N VAL A 37 -2.22 4.35 0.25
CA VAL A 37 -3.28 4.94 1.07
C VAL A 37 -3.44 4.08 2.32
N VAL A 38 -3.09 4.62 3.48
CA VAL A 38 -3.32 3.96 4.77
C VAL A 38 -4.80 4.10 5.11
N LEU A 39 -5.55 3.03 5.05
CA LEU A 39 -6.99 3.01 5.37
C LEU A 39 -7.18 2.93 6.88
N GLY A 40 -6.49 2.00 7.52
CA GLY A 40 -6.48 1.83 8.96
C GLY A 40 -5.05 1.76 9.50
N SER A 41 -4.73 2.65 10.41
CA SER A 41 -3.40 2.81 11.00
C SER A 41 -3.28 2.24 12.42
N GLY A 42 -4.38 1.69 12.97
CA GLY A 42 -4.46 1.11 14.31
C GLY A 42 -4.27 -0.39 14.33
N GLY A 43 -4.23 -0.94 15.54
CA GLY A 43 -4.24 -2.37 15.84
C GLY A 43 -5.57 -2.82 16.43
N PRO A 44 -5.62 -3.93 17.23
CA PRO A 44 -6.85 -4.61 17.62
C PRO A 44 -7.79 -3.78 18.52
N ARG A 45 -7.30 -2.75 19.20
CA ARG A 45 -8.15 -1.90 20.06
C ARG A 45 -8.96 -0.85 19.30
N MET A 46 -8.57 -0.50 18.10
CA MET A 46 -9.28 0.44 17.20
C MET A 46 -9.74 1.75 17.84
N VAL A 47 -8.99 2.29 18.81
CA VAL A 47 -9.33 3.53 19.48
C VAL A 47 -8.86 4.72 18.64
N GLY A 48 -9.81 5.43 18.02
CA GLY A 48 -9.54 6.59 17.17
C GLY A 48 -8.90 6.27 15.82
N ARG A 49 -8.62 5.00 15.53
CA ARG A 49 -8.00 4.48 14.31
C ARG A 49 -8.71 3.21 13.87
N ALA A 50 -8.95 3.04 12.57
CA ALA A 50 -9.37 1.76 12.03
C ALA A 50 -8.25 0.73 12.14
N ALA A 51 -8.59 -0.54 12.11
CA ALA A 51 -7.63 -1.62 12.17
C ALA A 51 -6.78 -1.71 10.90
N SER A 52 -5.67 -2.45 10.95
CA SER A 52 -4.62 -2.49 9.95
C SER A 52 -5.15 -2.76 8.55
N SER A 53 -5.02 -1.80 7.66
CA SER A 53 -5.37 -1.94 6.24
C SER A 53 -4.73 -0.83 5.40
N SER A 54 -4.25 -1.18 4.22
CA SER A 54 -3.59 -0.24 3.31
C SER A 54 -3.89 -0.58 1.85
N ALA A 55 -4.16 0.41 1.02
CA ALA A 55 -4.37 0.23 -0.41
C ALA A 55 -3.16 0.73 -1.21
N ILE A 56 -2.74 -0.04 -2.21
CA ILE A 56 -1.88 0.44 -3.29
C ILE A 56 -2.78 0.91 -4.42
N VAL A 57 -2.66 2.17 -4.72
CA VAL A 57 -3.45 2.87 -5.74
C VAL A 57 -2.57 3.14 -6.94
N LEU A 58 -3.00 2.69 -8.10
CA LEU A 58 -2.34 2.91 -9.39
C LEU A 58 -3.29 3.69 -10.28
N ASP A 59 -2.88 4.85 -10.77
CA ASP A 59 -3.67 5.75 -11.61
C ASP A 59 -5.06 6.09 -11.04
N GLY A 60 -5.09 6.34 -9.72
CA GLY A 60 -6.32 6.70 -9.00
C GLY A 60 -7.23 5.51 -8.64
N LYS A 61 -6.89 4.29 -9.04
CA LYS A 61 -7.65 3.06 -8.76
C LYS A 61 -6.96 2.21 -7.71
N ALA A 62 -7.69 1.75 -6.72
CA ALA A 62 -7.19 0.75 -5.78
C ALA A 62 -7.01 -0.59 -6.51
N ARG A 63 -5.81 -1.16 -6.46
CA ARG A 63 -5.47 -2.43 -7.13
C ARG A 63 -5.13 -3.53 -6.15
N ILE A 64 -4.46 -3.20 -5.05
CA ILE A 64 -3.99 -4.16 -4.06
C ILE A 64 -4.41 -3.65 -2.68
N LEU A 65 -4.98 -4.52 -1.87
CA LEU A 65 -5.21 -4.28 -0.46
C LEU A 65 -4.23 -5.13 0.36
N VAL A 66 -3.48 -4.49 1.25
CA VAL A 66 -2.62 -5.15 2.23
C VAL A 66 -3.30 -5.08 3.58
N ASP A 67 -3.69 -6.21 4.08
CA ASP A 67 -4.60 -6.45 5.19
C ASP A 67 -5.99 -5.82 4.99
N ALA A 68 -6.98 -6.46 5.57
CA ALA A 68 -8.39 -6.09 5.54
C ALA A 68 -8.94 -6.04 6.96
N GLY A 69 -8.30 -5.26 7.83
CA GLY A 69 -8.73 -5.06 9.20
C GLY A 69 -10.04 -4.30 9.30
N SER A 70 -10.70 -4.40 10.44
CA SER A 70 -12.01 -3.81 10.67
C SER A 70 -12.04 -2.30 10.39
N GLY A 71 -12.96 -1.89 9.52
CA GLY A 71 -13.09 -0.53 9.02
C GLY A 71 -12.53 -0.30 7.62
N ALA A 72 -11.85 -1.27 7.00
CA ALA A 72 -11.25 -1.13 5.68
C ALA A 72 -12.27 -0.73 4.62
N ALA A 73 -13.43 -1.38 4.55
CA ALA A 73 -14.49 -1.08 3.58
C ALA A 73 -15.03 0.34 3.74
N VAL A 74 -15.27 0.78 4.98
CA VAL A 74 -15.73 2.15 5.26
C VAL A 74 -14.68 3.18 4.83
N ARG A 75 -13.42 2.95 5.16
CA ARG A 75 -12.32 3.85 4.80
C ARG A 75 -12.08 3.95 3.30
N LEU A 76 -12.22 2.84 2.55
CA LEU A 76 -12.19 2.87 1.08
C LEU A 76 -13.23 3.86 0.52
N GLY A 77 -14.46 3.81 1.05
CA GLY A 77 -15.52 4.75 0.67
C GLY A 77 -15.21 6.19 1.09
N GLU A 78 -14.72 6.42 2.32
CA GLU A 78 -14.39 7.77 2.82
C GLU A 78 -13.27 8.46 2.03
N VAL A 79 -12.28 7.72 1.55
CA VAL A 79 -11.20 8.29 0.73
C VAL A 79 -11.57 8.40 -0.75
N GLY A 80 -12.77 7.95 -1.13
CA GLY A 80 -13.30 8.05 -2.49
C GLY A 80 -12.49 7.27 -3.52
N LEU A 81 -11.90 6.12 -3.15
CA LEU A 81 -11.16 5.29 -4.09
C LEU A 81 -12.10 4.49 -5.00
N ASP A 82 -11.76 4.46 -6.27
CA ASP A 82 -12.32 3.48 -7.19
C ASP A 82 -11.77 2.08 -6.84
N ILE A 83 -12.67 1.18 -6.44
CA ILE A 83 -12.36 -0.19 -6.02
C ILE A 83 -12.81 -1.24 -7.04
N GLU A 84 -13.28 -0.85 -8.22
CA GLU A 84 -13.73 -1.80 -9.24
C GLU A 84 -12.62 -2.78 -9.64
N ASP A 85 -11.40 -2.30 -9.71
CA ASP A 85 -10.21 -3.09 -10.06
C ASP A 85 -9.45 -3.64 -8.84
N LEU A 86 -10.00 -3.56 -7.63
CA LEU A 86 -9.40 -4.11 -6.41
C LEU A 86 -9.56 -5.63 -6.38
N ASP A 87 -8.66 -6.34 -7.01
CA ASP A 87 -8.72 -7.78 -7.17
C ASP A 87 -7.69 -8.58 -6.37
N THR A 88 -6.69 -7.90 -5.80
CA THR A 88 -5.58 -8.55 -5.08
C THR A 88 -5.58 -8.16 -3.61
N ILE A 89 -5.65 -9.15 -2.74
CA ILE A 89 -5.66 -8.98 -1.28
C ILE A 89 -4.50 -9.78 -0.69
N LEU A 90 -3.65 -9.09 0.08
CA LEU A 90 -2.47 -9.64 0.73
C LEU A 90 -2.71 -9.62 2.24
N LEU A 91 -2.94 -10.77 2.86
CA LEU A 91 -3.10 -10.90 4.30
C LEU A 91 -1.75 -11.23 4.93
N THR A 92 -1.22 -10.35 5.78
CA THR A 92 0.04 -10.61 6.49
C THR A 92 -0.10 -11.74 7.48
N HIS A 93 -1.26 -11.81 8.15
CA HIS A 93 -1.68 -12.90 9.02
C HIS A 93 -3.20 -12.82 9.26
N LEU A 94 -3.76 -13.79 10.01
CA LEU A 94 -5.21 -13.95 10.11
C LEU A 94 -5.82 -13.47 11.45
N HIS A 95 -5.13 -12.61 12.21
CA HIS A 95 -5.80 -11.93 13.32
C HIS A 95 -6.94 -11.05 12.80
N ILE A 96 -7.97 -10.86 13.61
CA ILE A 96 -9.19 -10.17 13.21
C ILE A 96 -8.95 -8.71 12.79
N ASP A 97 -7.97 -8.05 13.41
CA ASP A 97 -7.58 -6.69 13.09
C ASP A 97 -6.76 -6.56 11.78
N HIS A 98 -6.48 -7.70 11.11
CA HIS A 98 -5.85 -7.76 9.78
C HIS A 98 -6.75 -8.41 8.71
N SER A 99 -7.81 -9.12 9.11
CA SER A 99 -8.63 -9.91 8.17
C SER A 99 -10.14 -9.75 8.36
N GLY A 100 -10.59 -9.05 9.41
CA GLY A 100 -11.98 -9.06 9.85
C GLY A 100 -12.97 -8.34 8.91
N ASP A 101 -12.51 -7.47 8.02
CA ASP A 101 -13.36 -6.74 7.07
C ASP A 101 -13.26 -7.26 5.63
N LEU A 102 -12.58 -8.39 5.41
CA LEU A 102 -12.52 -9.03 4.09
C LEU A 102 -13.92 -9.23 3.47
N PRO A 103 -14.94 -9.71 4.20
CA PRO A 103 -16.29 -9.82 3.65
C PRO A 103 -16.93 -8.49 3.29
N GLY A 104 -16.67 -7.43 4.06
CA GLY A 104 -17.15 -6.07 3.81
C GLY A 104 -16.55 -5.49 2.53
N VAL A 105 -15.24 -5.67 2.33
CA VAL A 105 -14.52 -5.23 1.12
C VAL A 105 -15.02 -5.98 -0.11
N ALA A 106 -15.17 -7.31 -0.01
CA ALA A 106 -15.71 -8.14 -1.09
C ALA A 106 -17.11 -7.67 -1.48
N LYS A 107 -17.98 -7.45 -0.49
CA LYS A 107 -19.33 -6.95 -0.74
C LYS A 107 -19.36 -5.57 -1.37
N ALA A 108 -18.53 -4.65 -0.89
CA ALA A 108 -18.46 -3.29 -1.44
C ALA A 108 -18.10 -3.30 -2.94
N ARG A 109 -17.09 -4.10 -3.34
CA ARG A 109 -16.73 -4.28 -4.75
C ARG A 109 -17.83 -4.96 -5.55
N GLY A 110 -18.43 -6.03 -5.02
CA GLY A 110 -19.51 -6.76 -5.68
C GLY A 110 -20.78 -5.93 -5.93
N MET A 111 -20.96 -4.80 -5.24
CA MET A 111 -22.08 -3.89 -5.47
C MET A 111 -21.86 -2.94 -6.66
N ILE A 112 -20.63 -2.74 -7.09
CA ILE A 112 -20.28 -1.82 -8.20
C ILE A 112 -19.83 -2.57 -9.45
N HIS A 113 -19.19 -3.73 -9.29
CA HIS A 113 -18.69 -4.53 -10.40
C HIS A 113 -19.84 -5.21 -11.17
N GLN A 114 -19.72 -5.23 -12.50
CA GLN A 114 -20.68 -5.90 -13.38
C GLN A 114 -20.08 -7.20 -13.94
N GLY A 115 -20.74 -8.33 -13.69
CA GLY A 115 -20.33 -9.64 -14.20
C GLY A 115 -19.42 -10.42 -13.26
N PRO A 116 -18.75 -11.47 -13.78
CA PRO A 116 -17.86 -12.32 -12.97
C PRO A 116 -16.66 -11.52 -12.46
N MET A 117 -16.34 -11.66 -11.18
CA MET A 117 -15.16 -11.05 -10.60
C MET A 117 -14.33 -12.03 -9.79
N THR A 118 -13.02 -11.83 -9.79
CA THR A 118 -12.09 -12.64 -9.03
C THR A 118 -11.40 -11.80 -7.98
N PHE A 119 -11.29 -12.36 -6.77
CA PHE A 119 -10.36 -11.90 -5.75
C PHE A 119 -9.22 -12.91 -5.62
N ARG A 120 -7.99 -12.45 -5.79
CA ARG A 120 -6.77 -13.21 -5.49
C ARG A 120 -6.38 -12.91 -4.05
N VAL A 121 -6.50 -13.88 -3.16
CA VAL A 121 -6.22 -13.70 -1.74
C VAL A 121 -4.96 -14.50 -1.37
N PHE A 122 -3.92 -13.80 -1.02
CA PHE A 122 -2.65 -14.40 -0.57
C PHE A 122 -2.49 -14.21 0.93
N GLY A 123 -1.98 -15.22 1.61
CA GLY A 123 -1.67 -15.13 3.04
C GLY A 123 -1.03 -16.40 3.56
N PRO A 124 -0.71 -16.47 4.86
CA PRO A 124 0.08 -17.56 5.41
C PRO A 124 -0.64 -18.91 5.35
N ALA A 125 0.14 -19.98 5.23
CA ALA A 125 -0.29 -21.32 5.53
C ALA A 125 -0.70 -21.47 7.02
N GLY A 126 -1.55 -22.44 7.32
CA GLY A 126 -2.06 -22.66 8.67
C GLY A 126 -1.02 -23.23 9.63
N ARG A 127 -1.22 -22.95 10.93
CA ARG A 127 -0.44 -23.54 12.02
C ARG A 127 -1.28 -23.62 13.30
N GLY A 128 -1.31 -24.77 13.94
CA GLY A 128 -2.05 -24.95 15.22
C GLY A 128 -3.54 -24.68 15.05
N VAL A 129 -4.04 -23.71 15.80
CA VAL A 129 -5.47 -23.30 15.75
C VAL A 129 -5.75 -22.33 14.59
N PHE A 130 -4.74 -21.74 13.99
CA PHE A 130 -4.92 -20.83 12.86
C PHE A 130 -5.16 -21.61 11.57
N PRO A 131 -6.26 -21.37 10.85
CA PRO A 131 -6.47 -21.96 9.53
C PRO A 131 -5.42 -21.45 8.55
N SER A 132 -5.24 -22.13 7.44
CA SER A 132 -4.57 -21.55 6.29
C SER A 132 -5.46 -20.48 5.62
N THR A 133 -4.88 -19.61 4.83
CA THR A 133 -5.63 -18.58 4.08
C THR A 133 -6.67 -19.19 3.17
N THR A 134 -6.34 -20.27 2.44
CA THR A 134 -7.32 -21.00 1.61
C THR A 134 -8.49 -21.50 2.43
N ARG A 135 -8.23 -22.08 3.59
CA ARG A 135 -9.31 -22.57 4.48
C ARG A 135 -10.11 -21.44 5.12
N PHE A 136 -9.47 -20.31 5.45
CA PHE A 136 -10.14 -19.14 5.97
C PHE A 136 -11.11 -18.55 4.94
N VAL A 137 -10.66 -18.34 3.71
CA VAL A 137 -11.47 -17.81 2.60
C VAL A 137 -12.62 -18.78 2.26
N ALA A 138 -12.34 -20.08 2.18
CA ALA A 138 -13.37 -21.09 1.93
C ALA A 138 -14.48 -21.07 2.99
N ARG A 139 -14.12 -20.97 4.28
CA ARG A 139 -15.12 -20.87 5.36
C ARG A 139 -15.95 -19.60 5.33
N LEU A 140 -15.45 -18.54 4.72
CA LEU A 140 -16.24 -17.31 4.54
C LEU A 140 -17.17 -17.40 3.33
N PHE A 141 -16.70 -17.88 2.18
CA PHE A 141 -17.36 -17.64 0.89
C PHE A 141 -17.74 -18.89 0.09
N ASP A 142 -17.23 -20.09 0.40
CA ASP A 142 -17.64 -21.31 -0.30
C ASP A 142 -19.13 -21.61 -0.06
N PRO A 143 -19.75 -22.54 -0.82
CA PRO A 143 -21.17 -22.86 -0.68
C PRO A 143 -21.65 -23.15 0.74
N ASP A 144 -20.76 -23.69 1.58
CA ASP A 144 -21.01 -23.95 3.01
C ASP A 144 -20.42 -22.86 3.93
N GLY A 145 -19.93 -21.77 3.35
CA GLY A 145 -19.33 -20.67 4.07
C GLY A 145 -20.34 -19.72 4.71
N ILE A 146 -19.90 -18.97 5.71
CA ILE A 146 -20.74 -18.06 6.51
C ILE A 146 -21.44 -17.02 5.61
N TYR A 147 -20.78 -16.54 4.55
CA TYR A 147 -21.26 -15.52 3.63
C TYR A 147 -21.61 -16.09 2.24
N ALA A 148 -21.88 -17.38 2.12
CA ALA A 148 -22.30 -18.03 0.85
C ALA A 148 -23.46 -17.31 0.16
N TYR A 149 -24.35 -16.67 0.92
CA TYR A 149 -25.49 -15.91 0.41
C TYR A 149 -25.08 -14.67 -0.42
N GLN A 150 -23.84 -14.18 -0.32
CA GLN A 150 -23.39 -13.04 -1.14
C GLN A 150 -23.49 -13.33 -2.64
N ARG A 151 -23.33 -14.58 -3.06
CA ARG A 151 -23.51 -15.05 -4.44
C ARG A 151 -24.89 -14.80 -5.01
N THR A 152 -25.91 -14.56 -4.16
CA THR A 152 -27.29 -14.31 -4.59
C THR A 152 -27.55 -12.88 -5.05
N PHE A 153 -26.59 -11.97 -4.90
CA PHE A 153 -26.74 -10.55 -5.21
C PHE A 153 -26.15 -10.14 -6.58
N GLY A 154 -25.95 -11.07 -7.49
CA GLY A 154 -25.74 -10.80 -8.91
C GLY A 154 -24.28 -10.78 -9.39
N ALA A 155 -23.28 -10.64 -8.53
CA ALA A 155 -21.89 -10.83 -8.93
C ALA A 155 -21.47 -12.30 -8.72
N GLU A 156 -20.95 -12.93 -9.77
CA GLU A 156 -20.30 -14.24 -9.64
C GLU A 156 -18.91 -14.02 -9.02
N GLU A 157 -18.85 -13.97 -7.69
CA GLU A 157 -17.61 -13.79 -6.94
C GLU A 157 -16.82 -15.10 -6.90
N HIS A 158 -15.59 -15.05 -7.40
CA HIS A 158 -14.63 -16.13 -7.29
C HIS A 158 -13.44 -15.72 -6.42
N PHE A 159 -13.10 -16.54 -5.42
CA PHE A 159 -11.95 -16.31 -4.55
C PHE A 159 -10.85 -17.31 -4.86
N ALA A 160 -9.78 -16.85 -5.50
CA ALA A 160 -8.56 -17.61 -5.74
C ALA A 160 -7.59 -17.41 -4.57
N ALA A 161 -7.74 -18.19 -3.51
CA ALA A 161 -6.91 -18.11 -2.33
C ALA A 161 -5.63 -18.96 -2.47
N MET A 162 -4.50 -18.45 -1.94
CA MET A 162 -3.21 -19.14 -1.95
C MET A 162 -2.53 -19.07 -0.57
N ASP A 163 -2.09 -20.23 -0.09
CA ASP A 163 -1.30 -20.37 1.13
C ASP A 163 0.18 -20.12 0.84
N LEU A 164 0.78 -19.20 1.59
CA LEU A 164 2.20 -18.85 1.50
C LEU A 164 3.01 -19.59 2.57
N SER A 165 4.26 -19.90 2.25
CA SER A 165 5.17 -20.58 3.18
C SER A 165 5.38 -19.75 4.44
N ILE A 166 5.33 -20.44 5.59
CA ILE A 166 5.63 -19.92 6.92
C ILE A 166 6.95 -20.46 7.47
N ASP A 167 7.74 -21.11 6.62
CA ASP A 167 9.08 -21.61 6.96
C ASP A 167 10.08 -20.45 6.95
N LEU A 168 10.60 -20.08 8.11
CA LEU A 168 11.59 -19.01 8.25
C LEU A 168 12.92 -19.30 7.53
N ALA A 169 13.21 -20.57 7.21
CA ALA A 169 14.39 -20.94 6.44
C ALA A 169 14.18 -20.79 4.93
N ALA A 170 12.94 -20.70 4.47
CA ALA A 170 12.64 -20.53 3.06
C ALA A 170 13.01 -19.12 2.55
N PRO A 171 13.58 -19.01 1.34
CA PRO A 171 13.86 -17.71 0.74
C PRO A 171 12.56 -17.00 0.35
N ALA A 172 12.63 -15.66 0.17
CA ALA A 172 11.55 -14.89 -0.42
C ALA A 172 11.18 -15.44 -1.81
N ARG A 173 9.88 -15.46 -2.12
CA ARG A 173 9.34 -15.95 -3.40
C ARG A 173 8.46 -14.93 -4.04
N GLU A 174 8.56 -14.78 -5.36
CA GLU A 174 7.58 -14.09 -6.17
C GLU A 174 6.27 -14.89 -6.18
N ILE A 175 5.15 -14.23 -5.85
CA ILE A 175 3.83 -14.85 -5.74
C ILE A 175 2.86 -14.35 -6.81
N LEU A 176 3.14 -13.18 -7.39
CA LEU A 176 2.36 -12.59 -8.48
C LEU A 176 3.25 -11.74 -9.37
N ARG A 177 3.00 -11.82 -10.69
CA ARG A 177 3.59 -10.92 -11.68
C ARG A 177 2.54 -10.52 -12.70
N GLU A 178 2.37 -9.22 -12.91
CA GLU A 178 1.50 -8.63 -13.94
C GLU A 178 2.25 -7.48 -14.63
N GLY A 179 2.77 -7.72 -15.82
CA GLY A 179 3.64 -6.78 -16.49
C GLY A 179 4.86 -6.43 -15.62
N ASP A 180 5.02 -5.16 -15.30
CA ASP A 180 6.09 -4.65 -14.45
C ASP A 180 5.79 -4.72 -12.96
N LEU A 181 4.54 -5.01 -12.59
CA LEU A 181 4.16 -5.22 -11.18
C LEU A 181 4.59 -6.61 -10.72
N ARG A 182 5.31 -6.66 -9.60
CA ARG A 182 5.73 -7.90 -8.96
C ARG A 182 5.40 -7.87 -7.48
N ILE A 183 4.90 -8.98 -6.96
CA ILE A 183 4.68 -9.16 -5.53
C ILE A 183 5.49 -10.36 -5.07
N SER A 184 6.27 -10.15 -4.01
CA SER A 184 7.06 -11.19 -3.35
C SER A 184 6.68 -11.28 -1.88
N SER A 185 6.82 -12.46 -1.31
CA SER A 185 6.59 -12.70 0.12
C SER A 185 7.71 -13.50 0.75
N VAL A 186 7.83 -13.37 2.07
CA VAL A 186 8.73 -14.18 2.91
C VAL A 186 8.04 -14.46 4.25
N ALA A 187 8.33 -15.62 4.83
CA ALA A 187 7.88 -15.96 6.17
C ALA A 187 8.46 -15.01 7.21
N THR A 188 7.61 -14.58 8.16
CA THR A 188 7.99 -13.90 9.38
C THR A 188 7.47 -14.67 10.60
N ASN A 189 7.61 -14.16 11.80
CA ASN A 189 7.08 -14.79 12.99
C ASN A 189 6.32 -13.80 13.86
N HIS A 190 5.13 -14.19 14.30
CA HIS A 190 4.28 -13.40 15.18
C HIS A 190 3.73 -14.28 16.33
N GLY A 191 4.65 -14.84 17.11
CA GLY A 191 4.29 -15.79 18.15
C GLY A 191 3.62 -17.04 17.59
N GLU A 192 2.39 -17.33 18.03
CA GLU A 192 1.63 -18.49 17.56
C GLU A 192 0.98 -18.27 16.21
N ALA A 193 0.69 -17.02 15.82
CA ALA A 193 0.06 -16.70 14.54
C ALA A 193 1.07 -16.83 13.39
N PRO A 194 0.77 -17.65 12.35
CA PRO A 194 1.54 -17.66 11.13
C PRO A 194 1.52 -16.30 10.47
N SER A 195 2.68 -15.79 10.07
CA SER A 195 2.77 -14.46 9.45
C SER A 195 3.76 -14.42 8.28
N VAL A 196 3.53 -13.48 7.37
CA VAL A 196 4.37 -13.21 6.20
C VAL A 196 4.52 -11.71 6.01
N ALA A 197 5.66 -11.31 5.45
CA ALA A 197 5.90 -9.97 4.96
C ALA A 197 5.77 -9.93 3.44
N TYR A 198 5.44 -8.77 2.89
CA TYR A 198 5.29 -8.56 1.46
C TYR A 198 6.21 -7.47 0.94
N ARG A 199 6.65 -7.64 -0.32
CA ARG A 199 7.27 -6.60 -1.13
C ARG A 199 6.51 -6.47 -2.42
N ILE A 200 6.23 -5.23 -2.83
CA ILE A 200 5.59 -4.89 -4.09
C ILE A 200 6.53 -3.97 -4.85
N ASP A 201 6.90 -4.38 -6.05
CA ASP A 201 7.71 -3.59 -6.99
C ASP A 201 6.85 -3.21 -8.19
N GLY A 202 6.85 -1.93 -8.52
CA GLY A 202 6.26 -1.40 -9.73
C GLY A 202 7.26 -0.57 -10.53
N PRO A 203 6.87 -0.04 -11.70
CA PRO A 203 7.79 0.74 -12.53
C PRO A 203 8.33 1.96 -11.79
N GLY A 204 9.59 1.90 -11.33
CA GLY A 204 10.30 3.00 -10.65
C GLY A 204 9.88 3.27 -9.20
N TRP A 205 9.26 2.30 -8.52
CA TRP A 205 8.94 2.35 -7.11
C TRP A 205 8.92 0.96 -6.47
N SER A 206 9.13 0.92 -5.17
CA SER A 206 9.08 -0.32 -4.39
C SER A 206 8.62 -0.04 -2.96
N ILE A 207 7.81 -0.95 -2.42
CA ILE A 207 7.29 -0.87 -1.05
C ILE A 207 7.36 -2.24 -0.39
N ALA A 208 7.67 -2.27 0.91
CA ALA A 208 7.56 -3.47 1.72
C ALA A 208 6.67 -3.24 2.94
N PHE A 209 5.96 -4.30 3.32
CA PHE A 209 5.08 -4.34 4.50
C PHE A 209 5.58 -5.41 5.45
N SER A 210 5.80 -5.03 6.70
CA SER A 210 6.27 -5.96 7.73
C SER A 210 5.19 -6.94 8.19
N GLY A 211 3.93 -6.51 8.23
CA GLY A 211 2.92 -7.14 9.08
C GLY A 211 3.35 -7.09 10.55
N ASP A 212 2.66 -7.82 11.40
CA ASP A 212 3.09 -8.05 12.78
C ASP A 212 4.19 -9.10 12.82
N LEU A 213 5.29 -8.77 13.47
CA LEU A 213 6.40 -9.70 13.65
C LEU A 213 7.20 -9.43 14.90
N ASP A 214 7.78 -10.48 15.44
CA ASP A 214 8.76 -10.45 16.51
C ASP A 214 10.21 -10.35 15.98
N PRO A 215 11.21 -10.21 16.85
CA PRO A 215 12.61 -10.10 16.42
C PRO A 215 13.14 -11.27 15.60
N SER A 216 12.57 -12.49 15.69
CA SER A 216 13.03 -13.64 14.92
C SER A 216 12.70 -13.54 13.41
N GLY A 217 11.69 -12.78 13.04
CA GLY A 217 11.31 -12.50 11.65
C GLY A 217 12.13 -11.39 10.98
N LEU A 218 12.86 -10.56 11.76
CA LEU A 218 13.58 -9.39 11.24
C LEU A 218 14.62 -9.70 10.15
N PRO A 219 15.42 -10.79 10.22
CA PRO A 219 16.37 -11.10 9.17
C PRO A 219 15.71 -11.32 7.81
N ASN A 220 14.54 -11.97 7.79
CA ASN A 220 13.79 -12.22 6.56
C ASN A 220 13.21 -10.91 5.99
N LEU A 221 12.57 -10.11 6.82
CA LEU A 221 12.06 -8.80 6.43
C LEU A 221 13.18 -7.89 5.92
N THR A 222 14.32 -7.82 6.60
CA THR A 222 15.46 -6.98 6.19
C THR A 222 15.93 -7.34 4.78
N ARG A 223 16.08 -8.64 4.48
CA ARG A 223 16.45 -9.10 3.14
C ARG A 223 15.37 -8.75 2.09
N LEU A 224 14.10 -8.99 2.40
CA LEU A 224 12.98 -8.68 1.50
C LEU A 224 12.90 -7.18 1.19
N ALA A 225 13.08 -6.34 2.21
CA ALA A 225 12.98 -4.89 2.11
C ALA A 225 14.25 -4.19 1.60
N THR A 226 15.27 -4.95 1.15
CA THR A 226 16.52 -4.34 0.69
C THR A 226 16.28 -3.33 -0.44
N GLY A 227 16.67 -2.07 -0.20
CA GLY A 227 16.63 -0.97 -1.17
C GLY A 227 15.23 -0.46 -1.53
N VAL A 228 14.20 -0.75 -0.74
CA VAL A 228 12.84 -0.26 -1.02
C VAL A 228 12.75 1.26 -0.85
N ASP A 229 11.87 1.87 -1.65
CA ASP A 229 11.56 3.30 -1.53
C ASP A 229 10.75 3.60 -0.27
N LEU A 230 9.86 2.67 0.12
CA LEU A 230 9.03 2.80 1.32
C LEU A 230 9.00 1.48 2.09
N LEU A 231 9.30 1.53 3.38
CA LEU A 231 9.05 0.45 4.32
C LEU A 231 7.87 0.83 5.23
N VAL A 232 6.81 0.05 5.22
CA VAL A 232 5.67 0.15 6.15
C VAL A 232 5.88 -0.87 7.25
N PHE A 233 6.01 -0.39 8.50
CA PHE A 233 6.35 -1.24 9.63
C PHE A 233 5.33 -1.09 10.77
N ASN A 234 4.83 -2.23 11.28
CA ASN A 234 3.89 -2.26 12.38
C ASN A 234 4.61 -1.96 13.71
N CYS A 235 4.16 -0.94 14.43
CA CYS A 235 4.78 -0.44 15.66
C CYS A 235 3.79 -0.51 16.83
N ALA A 236 3.68 -1.68 17.45
CA ALA A 236 2.66 -1.98 18.44
C ALA A 236 3.14 -1.85 19.90
N VAL A 237 4.44 -1.65 20.13
CA VAL A 237 5.06 -1.59 21.47
C VAL A 237 6.00 -0.40 21.59
N LEU A 238 6.31 -0.01 22.82
CA LEU A 238 7.39 0.91 23.14
C LEU A 238 8.71 0.14 23.29
N ASP A 239 9.83 0.85 23.36
CA ASP A 239 11.09 0.18 23.75
C ASP A 239 11.00 -0.41 25.16
N PRO A 240 11.68 -1.54 25.42
CA PRO A 240 11.70 -2.12 26.77
C PRO A 240 12.25 -1.15 27.82
N PRO A 241 11.62 -1.10 29.02
CA PRO A 241 10.49 -1.89 29.51
C PRO A 241 9.11 -1.24 29.30
N GLY A 242 8.94 -0.34 28.34
CA GLY A 242 7.76 0.53 28.17
C GLY A 242 6.45 -0.20 27.81
N SER A 243 6.49 -1.49 27.48
CA SER A 243 5.31 -2.32 27.21
C SER A 243 5.35 -3.62 27.99
N PRO A 244 4.20 -4.33 28.16
CA PRO A 244 4.16 -5.66 28.73
C PRO A 244 5.13 -6.63 28.06
N ARG A 245 5.85 -7.41 28.86
CA ARG A 245 6.96 -8.27 28.38
C ARG A 245 6.53 -9.27 27.31
N GLU A 246 5.34 -9.82 27.43
CA GLU A 246 4.75 -10.79 26.50
C GLU A 246 4.51 -10.21 25.11
N LEU A 247 4.34 -8.90 24.97
CA LEU A 247 4.17 -8.27 23.66
C LEU A 247 5.46 -8.27 22.82
N TYR A 248 6.64 -8.30 23.44
CA TYR A 248 7.91 -8.37 22.71
C TYR A 248 8.19 -9.74 22.09
N THR A 249 7.42 -10.78 22.45
CA THR A 249 7.45 -12.07 21.77
C THR A 249 6.59 -12.11 20.49
N ARG A 250 5.94 -11.00 20.17
CA ARG A 250 5.02 -10.87 19.02
C ARG A 250 5.27 -9.62 18.18
N HIS A 251 5.92 -8.60 18.76
CA HIS A 251 6.13 -7.31 18.14
C HIS A 251 7.57 -6.82 18.28
N THR A 252 7.97 -5.98 17.35
CA THR A 252 9.31 -5.39 17.27
C THR A 252 9.33 -4.03 17.96
N ALA A 253 10.34 -3.77 18.78
CA ALA A 253 10.52 -2.49 19.45
C ALA A 253 10.98 -1.37 18.51
N PRO A 254 10.66 -0.09 18.77
CA PRO A 254 10.96 1.05 17.91
C PRO A 254 12.43 1.15 17.48
N ARG A 255 13.38 0.97 18.41
CA ARG A 255 14.80 0.98 18.09
C ARG A 255 15.18 -0.07 17.04
N GLN A 256 14.67 -1.30 17.22
CA GLN A 256 14.91 -2.40 16.27
C GLN A 256 14.27 -2.12 14.90
N ILE A 257 13.10 -1.46 14.86
CA ILE A 257 12.47 -1.00 13.61
C ILE A 257 13.43 -0.07 12.85
N GLY A 258 14.03 0.91 13.54
CA GLY A 258 15.03 1.79 12.96
C GLY A 258 16.28 1.03 12.46
N GLU A 259 16.76 0.05 13.22
CA GLU A 259 17.88 -0.81 12.82
C GLU A 259 17.59 -1.59 11.53
N VAL A 260 16.38 -2.16 11.40
CA VAL A 260 15.92 -2.84 10.17
C VAL A 260 15.83 -1.88 8.99
N ALA A 261 15.21 -0.71 9.16
CA ALA A 261 15.08 0.29 8.10
C ALA A 261 16.45 0.73 7.58
N ARG A 262 17.42 0.95 8.47
CA ARG A 262 18.81 1.26 8.13
C ARG A 262 19.51 0.09 7.42
N ALA A 263 19.40 -1.13 7.96
CA ALA A 263 20.07 -2.31 7.40
C ALA A 263 19.51 -2.69 6.02
N ALA A 264 18.20 -2.52 5.82
CA ALA A 264 17.56 -2.69 4.52
C ALA A 264 17.90 -1.57 3.53
N GLY A 265 18.40 -0.43 3.97
CA GLY A 265 18.60 0.74 3.12
C GLY A 265 17.29 1.33 2.60
N ALA A 266 16.22 1.22 3.38
CA ALA A 266 14.93 1.80 3.02
C ALA A 266 15.06 3.32 2.91
N ARG A 267 14.42 3.94 1.90
CA ARG A 267 14.51 5.40 1.69
C ARG A 267 13.58 6.20 2.61
N ARG A 268 12.44 5.62 2.96
CA ARG A 268 11.43 6.20 3.86
C ARG A 268 10.81 5.10 4.70
N LEU A 269 10.39 5.44 5.91
CA LEU A 269 9.71 4.54 6.85
C LEU A 269 8.36 5.12 7.24
N VAL A 270 7.30 4.30 7.21
CA VAL A 270 5.98 4.62 7.76
C VAL A 270 5.70 3.64 8.88
N LEU A 271 5.46 4.15 10.08
CA LEU A 271 5.04 3.36 11.23
C LEU A 271 3.51 3.28 11.25
N THR A 272 2.96 2.08 11.31
CA THR A 272 1.51 1.80 11.36
C THR A 272 1.19 0.84 12.49
N HIS A 273 -0.05 0.36 12.59
CA HIS A 273 -0.51 -0.53 13.66
C HIS A 273 -0.34 0.09 15.06
N ILE A 274 -0.76 1.34 15.21
CA ILE A 274 -0.50 2.20 16.36
C ILE A 274 -1.56 2.00 17.43
N PRO A 275 -1.26 1.30 18.57
CA PRO A 275 -2.17 1.24 19.70
C PRO A 275 -2.11 2.55 20.51
N PRO A 276 -3.10 2.83 21.37
CA PRO A 276 -3.12 4.04 22.20
C PRO A 276 -1.85 4.29 23.01
N LEU A 277 -1.18 3.24 23.48
CA LEU A 277 0.07 3.35 24.23
C LEU A 277 1.18 3.99 23.37
N VAL A 278 1.33 3.54 22.13
CA VAL A 278 2.32 4.07 21.18
C VAL A 278 1.92 5.46 20.68
N ASP A 279 0.62 5.69 20.45
CA ASP A 279 0.10 6.98 20.01
C ASP A 279 0.36 8.09 21.07
N ASN A 280 0.15 7.78 22.34
CA ASN A 280 0.44 8.70 23.44
C ASN A 280 1.93 8.98 23.63
N ALA A 281 2.83 8.08 23.20
CA ALA A 281 4.28 8.17 23.30
C ALA A 281 4.95 8.41 21.93
N CYS A 282 4.24 9.00 20.97
CA CYS A 282 4.70 9.11 19.58
C CYS A 282 6.05 9.84 19.44
N ARG A 283 6.35 10.84 20.28
CA ARG A 283 7.64 11.55 20.26
C ARG A 283 8.79 10.65 20.67
N GLU A 284 8.61 9.88 21.71
CA GLU A 284 9.59 8.91 22.24
C GLU A 284 9.85 7.80 21.21
N VAL A 285 8.78 7.30 20.59
CA VAL A 285 8.86 6.28 19.53
C VAL A 285 9.65 6.81 18.32
N LEU A 286 9.32 8.01 17.82
CA LEU A 286 10.03 8.62 16.70
C LEU A 286 11.49 8.92 17.05
N ALA A 287 11.79 9.36 18.27
CA ALA A 287 13.15 9.58 18.73
C ALA A 287 13.95 8.28 18.79
N SER A 288 13.34 7.18 19.27
CA SER A 288 13.99 5.88 19.34
C SER A 288 14.30 5.31 17.96
N VAL A 289 13.33 5.35 17.03
CA VAL A 289 13.56 4.95 15.63
C VAL A 289 14.65 5.82 15.00
N GLY A 290 14.59 7.14 15.18
CA GLY A 290 15.55 8.11 14.65
C GLY A 290 16.98 7.94 15.18
N ALA A 291 17.14 7.37 16.37
CA ALA A 291 18.46 7.03 16.92
C ALA A 291 19.18 5.92 16.12
N ALA A 292 18.45 5.10 15.37
CA ALA A 292 18.99 4.00 14.58
C ALA A 292 18.86 4.20 13.06
N TYR A 293 17.94 5.07 12.61
CA TYR A 293 17.65 5.32 11.20
C TYR A 293 17.58 6.81 10.91
N ALA A 294 18.44 7.31 10.00
CA ALA A 294 18.54 8.72 9.67
C ALA A 294 17.60 9.18 8.53
N GLY A 295 16.86 8.26 7.90
CA GLY A 295 15.90 8.58 6.84
C GLY A 295 14.59 9.16 7.39
N PRO A 296 13.70 9.65 6.50
CA PRO A 296 12.39 10.16 6.89
C PRO A 296 11.53 9.06 7.54
N VAL A 297 10.88 9.42 8.67
CA VAL A 297 9.96 8.55 9.42
C VAL A 297 8.64 9.27 9.61
N ASP A 298 7.55 8.63 9.19
CA ASP A 298 6.20 9.12 9.41
C ASP A 298 5.43 8.18 10.35
N LEU A 299 4.63 8.74 11.23
CA LEU A 299 3.62 8.00 11.97
C LEU A 299 2.32 8.02 11.16
N ALA A 300 1.83 6.85 10.77
CA ALA A 300 0.63 6.75 9.96
C ALA A 300 -0.61 7.29 10.68
N ALA A 301 -1.51 7.84 9.90
CA ALA A 301 -2.88 8.15 10.30
C ALA A 301 -3.85 7.54 9.28
N ASP A 302 -5.08 7.28 9.72
CA ASP A 302 -6.12 6.82 8.80
C ASP A 302 -6.29 7.82 7.65
N ARG A 303 -6.44 7.32 6.44
CA ARG A 303 -6.59 8.07 5.19
C ARG A 303 -5.34 8.84 4.75
N MET A 304 -4.20 8.61 5.40
CA MET A 304 -2.93 9.17 4.96
C MET A 304 -2.56 8.65 3.57
N ARG A 305 -2.13 9.56 2.68
CA ARG A 305 -1.65 9.23 1.34
C ARG A 305 -0.14 9.47 1.26
N VAL A 306 0.58 8.51 0.70
CA VAL A 306 2.03 8.56 0.55
C VAL A 306 2.38 8.24 -0.91
N PRO A 307 2.83 9.22 -1.70
CA PRO A 307 3.32 8.95 -3.05
C PRO A 307 4.48 7.95 -3.01
N LEU A 308 4.44 6.93 -3.87
CA LEU A 308 5.50 5.91 -3.98
C LEU A 308 6.63 6.35 -4.93
N ARG A 309 6.36 7.34 -5.78
CA ARG A 309 7.37 7.99 -6.62
C ARG A 309 7.70 9.36 -6.08
N ALA A 310 8.97 9.72 -6.10
CA ALA A 310 9.36 11.11 -5.93
C ALA A 310 8.78 11.91 -7.12
N PRO A 311 8.17 13.09 -6.90
CA PRO A 311 7.82 13.96 -8.00
C PRO A 311 9.09 14.23 -8.81
N LEU A 312 9.02 14.09 -10.14
CA LEU A 312 10.10 14.48 -11.03
C LEU A 312 10.46 15.93 -10.69
N ARG A 313 11.68 16.17 -10.20
CA ARG A 313 12.16 17.54 -9.99
C ARG A 313 12.08 18.23 -11.36
N PRO A 314 11.43 19.39 -11.47
CA PRO A 314 11.48 20.14 -12.73
C PRO A 314 12.95 20.38 -13.09
N PRO A 315 13.31 20.33 -14.37
CA PRO A 315 14.69 20.56 -14.80
C PRO A 315 15.15 21.89 -14.22
N VAL A 316 16.28 21.87 -13.53
CA VAL A 316 16.92 23.09 -13.01
C VAL A 316 17.26 23.95 -14.22
N THR A 317 16.45 24.97 -14.48
CA THR A 317 16.78 25.99 -15.47
C THR A 317 17.97 26.76 -14.95
N THR A 318 19.17 26.38 -15.36
CA THR A 318 20.37 27.21 -15.18
C THR A 318 20.16 28.49 -15.99
N ARG A 319 19.70 29.57 -15.31
CA ARG A 319 19.82 30.91 -15.89
C ARG A 319 21.32 31.17 -16.08
N ARG A 320 21.76 31.30 -17.32
CA ARG A 320 23.05 31.91 -17.60
C ARG A 320 23.02 33.34 -17.05
N PRO A 321 24.02 33.76 -16.29
CA PRO A 321 24.15 35.17 -15.94
C PRO A 321 24.37 36.04 -17.20
N PRO A 322 23.98 37.31 -17.15
CA PRO A 322 24.04 38.24 -18.27
C PRO A 322 25.49 38.54 -18.73
#